data_5861ed21393857ffcd08f5c2140829c8
#
_entry.id   5861ed21393857ffcd08f5c2140829c8
#
_cell.length_a   1.000
_cell.length_b   1.000
_cell.length_c   1.000
_cell.angle_alpha   90.00
_cell.angle_beta   90.00
_cell.angle_gamma   90.00
#
_symmetry.space_group_name_H-M   'P 1'
#
loop_
_entity.id
_entity.type
_entity.pdbx_description
1 polymer ?
#
loop_
_entity_poly.entity_id
_entity_poly.type
_entity_poly.pdbx_seq_one_letter_code
_entity_poly.pdbx_strand_id
1 'polypeptide(L)'
;MYPAFIRSIDEETQTIEMRLLNLRTTLNHNLKKCQGCMTCLIVCPKDAISRGPIGATARADPVNPNLASILIDQNKCSFCGTCDVMCPYGALSLLVNDERKLQLVDEKAIPTLLYEEVEAPKLDFKARKYCEGEVVVHPEKCVGGCSTCALVCPTESITIPKAEKGWEKPPKTMVDKDKCVLCGTCIAACPTEDAIEMHRTAVKYEGEFTEPFWPNIVKKLTKPLKSGISIKKQVELEEE
;
A
#
# COMPACT_ATOMS: atom_id res chain seq x y z
N MET A 1 12.65 20.23 24.87
CA MET A 1 12.21 19.06 25.64
C MET A 1 12.35 17.84 24.73
N TYR A 2 12.90 16.72 25.19
CA TYR A 2 13.00 15.48 24.40
C TYR A 2 11.93 14.48 24.87
N PRO A 3 11.40 13.63 23.95
CA PRO A 3 11.68 13.58 22.52
C PRO A 3 11.14 14.80 21.77
N ALA A 4 11.87 15.25 20.74
CA ALA A 4 11.38 16.28 19.83
C ALA A 4 10.88 15.62 18.53
N PHE A 5 9.69 15.99 18.09
CA PHE A 5 9.11 15.52 16.84
C PHE A 5 9.11 16.64 15.81
N ILE A 6 9.60 16.35 14.62
CA ILE A 6 9.69 17.29 13.50
C ILE A 6 8.98 16.67 12.31
N ARG A 7 8.18 17.47 11.62
CA ARG A 7 7.55 17.08 10.36
C ARG A 7 7.89 18.12 9.30
N SER A 8 8.32 17.66 8.16
CA SER A 8 8.52 18.47 6.96
C SER A 8 7.92 17.80 5.74
N ILE A 9 7.51 18.61 4.77
CA ILE A 9 7.04 18.16 3.47
C ILE A 9 7.71 19.06 2.44
N ASP A 10 8.41 18.47 1.51
CA ASP A 10 8.94 19.12 0.32
C ASP A 10 8.24 18.57 -0.95
N GLU A 11 8.75 18.91 -2.13
CA GLU A 11 8.15 18.51 -3.41
C GLU A 11 8.16 17.00 -3.67
N GLU A 12 9.03 16.25 -3.02
CA GLU A 12 9.21 14.82 -3.28
C GLU A 12 9.00 13.95 -2.06
N THR A 13 9.19 14.52 -0.86
CA THR A 13 9.27 13.71 0.36
C THR A 13 8.51 14.35 1.51
N GLN A 14 7.73 13.55 2.19
CA GLN A 14 7.22 13.85 3.52
C GLN A 14 8.14 13.16 4.53
N THR A 15 8.69 13.92 5.45
CA THR A 15 9.60 13.41 6.48
C THR A 15 9.00 13.59 7.87
N ILE A 16 9.07 12.54 8.68
CA ILE A 16 8.75 12.58 10.10
C ILE A 16 10.00 12.16 10.86
N GLU A 17 10.39 12.94 11.81
CA GLU A 17 11.61 12.74 12.57
C GLU A 17 11.32 12.76 14.08
N MET A 18 11.92 11.82 14.79
CA MET A 18 11.99 11.81 16.24
C MET A 18 13.46 11.98 16.67
N ARG A 19 13.73 13.01 17.46
CA ARG A 19 15.05 13.27 18.04
C ARG A 19 15.06 12.96 19.52
N LEU A 20 16.00 12.15 19.90
CA LEU A 20 16.49 11.97 21.27
C LEU A 20 17.87 12.62 21.39
N LEU A 21 18.47 12.57 22.58
CA LEU A 21 19.77 13.24 22.82
C LEU A 21 20.87 12.82 21.84
N ASN A 22 20.96 11.53 21.57
CA ASN A 22 21.98 10.89 20.72
C ASN A 22 21.40 9.98 19.62
N LEU A 23 20.09 9.98 19.46
CA LEU A 23 19.38 9.15 18.48
C LEU A 23 18.44 10.02 17.66
N ARG A 24 18.59 9.95 16.35
CA ARG A 24 17.69 10.54 15.36
C ARG A 24 17.06 9.42 14.54
N THR A 25 15.75 9.30 14.60
CA THR A 25 15.01 8.33 13.79
C THR A 25 14.12 9.10 12.82
N THR A 26 14.26 8.80 11.54
CA THR A 26 13.60 9.52 10.45
C THR A 26 12.82 8.52 9.61
N LEU A 27 11.54 8.76 9.41
CA LEU A 27 10.70 8.03 8.46
C LEU A 27 10.42 8.94 7.27
N ASN A 28 11.00 8.59 6.13
CA ASN A 28 10.80 9.28 4.86
C ASN A 28 9.69 8.60 4.06
N HIS A 29 8.78 9.39 3.52
CA HIS A 29 7.74 8.96 2.60
C HIS A 29 7.93 9.67 1.26
N ASN A 30 8.40 8.94 0.26
CA ASN A 30 8.58 9.45 -1.10
C ASN A 30 7.22 9.57 -1.79
N LEU A 31 6.82 10.79 -2.10
CA LEU A 31 5.52 11.13 -2.67
C LEU A 31 5.35 10.59 -4.09
N LYS A 32 6.43 10.58 -4.90
CA LYS A 32 6.41 10.09 -6.29
C LYS A 32 6.28 8.57 -6.36
N LYS A 33 6.94 7.85 -5.45
CA LYS A 33 6.86 6.38 -5.40
C LYS A 33 5.57 5.87 -4.80
N CYS A 34 4.91 6.64 -3.94
CA CYS A 34 3.71 6.20 -3.25
C CYS A 34 2.51 6.13 -4.20
N GLN A 35 1.93 4.94 -4.36
CA GLN A 35 0.77 4.70 -5.21
C GLN A 35 -0.57 4.72 -4.45
N GLY A 36 -0.58 5.07 -3.17
CA GLY A 36 -1.81 5.11 -2.37
C GLY A 36 -2.46 3.74 -2.15
N CYS A 37 -1.66 2.67 -2.15
CA CYS A 37 -2.15 1.28 -2.05
C CYS A 37 -2.63 0.87 -0.66
N MET A 38 -2.42 1.69 0.36
CA MET A 38 -2.85 1.50 1.75
C MET A 38 -2.23 0.29 2.47
N THR A 39 -1.28 -0.44 1.89
CA THR A 39 -0.61 -1.58 2.57
C THR A 39 0.01 -1.15 3.90
N CYS A 40 0.70 -0.01 3.93
CA CYS A 40 1.32 0.54 5.15
C CYS A 40 0.30 0.86 6.26
N LEU A 41 -0.93 1.23 5.90
CA LEU A 41 -2.03 1.46 6.83
C LEU A 41 -2.48 0.14 7.49
N ILE A 42 -2.63 -0.91 6.68
CA ILE A 42 -3.07 -2.25 7.14
C ILE A 42 -2.05 -2.85 8.12
N VAL A 43 -0.76 -2.73 7.81
CA VAL A 43 0.31 -3.38 8.59
C VAL A 43 0.80 -2.54 9.77
N CYS A 44 0.35 -1.31 9.92
CA CYS A 44 0.80 -0.45 11.02
C CYS A 44 0.31 -0.98 12.37
N PRO A 45 1.20 -1.36 13.29
CA PRO A 45 0.79 -1.93 14.58
C PRO A 45 0.21 -0.86 15.54
N LYS A 46 0.42 0.43 15.24
CA LYS A 46 0.00 1.56 16.07
C LYS A 46 -1.10 2.40 15.42
N ASP A 47 -1.64 1.97 14.27
CA ASP A 47 -2.64 2.73 13.50
C ASP A 47 -2.25 4.20 13.29
N ALA A 48 -0.94 4.41 13.14
CA ALA A 48 -0.36 5.74 12.95
C ALA A 48 -0.53 6.27 11.53
N ILE A 49 -0.96 5.45 10.57
CA ILE A 49 -1.06 5.80 9.16
C ILE A 49 -2.53 5.87 8.75
N SER A 50 -2.91 6.94 8.08
CA SER A 50 -4.25 7.14 7.54
C SER A 50 -4.19 7.51 6.06
N ARG A 51 -5.33 7.39 5.38
CA ARG A 51 -5.45 7.81 3.98
C ARG A 51 -5.28 9.33 3.89
N GLY A 52 -4.47 9.75 2.93
CA GLY A 52 -4.29 11.17 2.62
C GLY A 52 -5.44 11.75 1.77
N PRO A 53 -5.45 13.06 1.56
CA PRO A 53 -6.54 13.78 0.89
C PRO A 53 -6.69 13.38 -0.58
N ILE A 54 -5.62 12.99 -1.25
CA ILE A 54 -5.64 12.75 -2.70
C ILE A 54 -5.96 11.31 -3.09
N GLY A 55 -5.75 10.32 -2.25
CA GLY A 55 -5.96 8.92 -2.59
C GLY A 55 -5.21 8.45 -3.84
N ALA A 56 -5.49 7.24 -4.30
CA ALA A 56 -4.81 6.63 -5.45
C ALA A 56 -5.19 7.26 -6.80
N THR A 57 -6.44 7.69 -6.98
CA THR A 57 -6.94 8.28 -8.23
C THR A 57 -6.28 9.60 -8.58
N ALA A 58 -5.98 10.42 -7.60
CA ALA A 58 -5.36 11.72 -7.84
C ALA A 58 -3.89 11.62 -8.26
N ARG A 59 -3.26 10.46 -8.10
CA ARG A 59 -1.91 10.20 -8.63
C ARG A 59 -1.87 10.08 -10.15
N ALA A 60 -2.99 9.77 -10.78
CA ALA A 60 -3.12 9.80 -12.24
C ALA A 60 -3.27 11.23 -12.78
N ASP A 61 -3.47 12.23 -11.91
CA ASP A 61 -3.63 13.63 -12.26
C ASP A 61 -2.38 14.42 -11.82
N PRO A 62 -1.64 15.06 -12.76
CA PRO A 62 -0.45 15.84 -12.44
C PRO A 62 -0.73 17.18 -11.73
N VAL A 63 -2.00 17.57 -11.54
CA VAL A 63 -2.37 18.90 -11.00
C VAL A 63 -1.91 19.13 -9.56
N ASN A 64 -1.72 18.07 -8.75
CA ASN A 64 -1.31 18.21 -7.35
C ASN A 64 -0.20 17.21 -6.97
N PRO A 65 1.02 17.35 -7.52
CA PRO A 65 2.11 16.40 -7.30
C PRO A 65 2.58 16.35 -5.84
N ASN A 66 2.32 17.39 -5.04
CA ASN A 66 2.89 17.58 -3.70
C ASN A 66 1.98 17.11 -2.57
N LEU A 67 0.79 16.61 -2.87
CA LEU A 67 -0.12 16.10 -1.84
C LEU A 67 0.20 14.63 -1.51
N ALA A 68 0.30 14.34 -0.22
CA ALA A 68 0.56 12.99 0.25
C ALA A 68 -0.66 12.07 0.10
N SER A 69 -0.44 10.86 -0.44
CA SER A 69 -1.48 9.81 -0.51
C SER A 69 -1.78 9.18 0.85
N ILE A 70 -0.86 9.31 1.79
CA ILE A 70 -1.00 8.86 3.18
C ILE A 70 -0.58 9.97 4.13
N LEU A 71 -1.20 10.00 5.29
CA LEU A 71 -0.81 10.85 6.41
C LEU A 71 -0.29 9.98 7.54
N ILE A 72 0.79 10.40 8.17
CA ILE A 72 1.42 9.69 9.28
C ILE A 72 1.31 10.57 10.53
N ASP A 73 0.67 10.03 11.58
CA ASP A 73 0.59 10.66 12.88
C ASP A 73 1.90 10.41 13.65
N GLN A 74 2.70 11.46 13.80
CA GLN A 74 4.01 11.37 14.46
C GLN A 74 3.92 11.00 15.94
N ASN A 75 2.81 11.29 16.61
CA ASN A 75 2.62 10.99 18.03
C ASN A 75 2.26 9.52 18.28
N LYS A 76 1.67 8.85 17.29
CA LYS A 76 1.35 7.42 17.33
C LYS A 76 2.46 6.56 16.73
N CYS A 77 3.25 7.12 15.81
CA CYS A 77 4.29 6.37 15.10
C CYS A 77 5.38 5.91 16.08
N SER A 78 5.59 4.59 16.15
CA SER A 78 6.67 3.99 16.95
C SER A 78 8.00 3.87 16.21
N PHE A 79 8.08 4.36 14.96
CA PHE A 79 9.26 4.23 14.10
C PHE A 79 9.79 2.79 13.98
N CYS A 80 8.89 1.81 13.96
CA CYS A 80 9.25 0.39 13.93
C CYS A 80 9.73 -0.11 12.56
N GLY A 81 9.49 0.61 11.47
CA GLY A 81 9.93 0.22 10.12
C GLY A 81 9.05 -0.82 9.42
N THR A 82 7.99 -1.36 10.02
CA THR A 82 7.09 -2.32 9.36
C THR A 82 6.57 -1.81 8.02
N CYS A 83 6.20 -0.54 7.94
CA CYS A 83 5.71 0.09 6.71
C CYS A 83 6.79 0.21 5.62
N ASP A 84 8.07 0.34 5.96
CA ASP A 84 9.21 0.30 5.03
C ASP A 84 9.36 -1.10 4.44
N VAL A 85 9.41 -2.13 5.31
CA VAL A 85 9.54 -3.53 4.88
C VAL A 85 8.42 -3.93 3.93
N MET A 86 7.17 -3.58 4.29
CA MET A 86 5.97 -4.04 3.60
C MET A 86 5.54 -3.15 2.43
N CYS A 87 6.23 -2.06 2.13
CA CYS A 87 5.87 -1.21 0.99
C CYS A 87 6.27 -1.87 -0.33
N PRO A 88 5.32 -2.25 -1.22
CA PRO A 88 5.67 -2.90 -2.48
C PRO A 88 6.41 -1.98 -3.46
N TYR A 89 6.36 -0.68 -3.24
CA TYR A 89 6.98 0.34 -4.10
C TYR A 89 8.23 0.98 -3.49
N GLY A 90 8.62 0.59 -2.28
CA GLY A 90 9.75 1.21 -1.58
C GLY A 90 9.58 2.72 -1.37
N ALA A 91 8.31 3.17 -1.20
CA ALA A 91 7.99 4.57 -0.98
C ALA A 91 8.26 5.05 0.44
N LEU A 92 8.45 4.13 1.39
CA LEU A 92 8.76 4.42 2.79
C LEU A 92 10.15 3.94 3.10
N SER A 93 10.93 4.71 3.86
CA SER A 93 12.25 4.33 4.33
C SER A 93 12.49 4.84 5.74
N LEU A 94 12.92 3.94 6.62
CA LEU A 94 13.30 4.24 8.00
C LEU A 94 14.82 4.40 8.11
N LEU A 95 15.25 5.54 8.65
CA LEU A 95 16.65 5.83 8.90
C LEU A 95 16.87 6.02 10.40
N VAL A 96 17.96 5.50 10.91
CA VAL A 96 18.45 5.73 12.26
C VAL A 96 19.85 6.35 12.18
N ASN A 97 20.00 7.58 12.64
CA ASN A 97 21.22 8.38 12.47
C ASN A 97 21.71 8.41 11.01
N ASP A 98 20.77 8.65 10.07
CA ASP A 98 20.96 8.73 8.62
C ASP A 98 21.33 7.40 7.92
N GLU A 99 21.42 6.30 8.64
CA GLU A 99 21.61 4.98 8.08
C GLU A 99 20.30 4.22 8.02
N ARG A 100 20.05 3.48 6.92
CA ARG A 100 18.89 2.60 6.84
C ARG A 100 19.08 1.44 7.80
N LYS A 101 18.26 1.41 8.82
CA LYS A 101 18.27 0.36 9.85
C LYS A 101 16.87 -0.19 10.03
N LEU A 102 16.70 -1.47 9.74
CA LEU A 102 15.44 -2.19 9.91
C LEU A 102 15.55 -3.10 11.15
N GLN A 103 15.57 -2.48 12.32
CA GLN A 103 15.80 -3.16 13.59
C GLN A 103 14.89 -4.38 13.78
N LEU A 104 13.62 -4.32 13.34
CA LEU A 104 12.71 -5.46 13.43
C LEU A 104 13.15 -6.67 12.58
N VAL A 105 13.85 -6.42 11.46
CA VAL A 105 14.41 -7.50 10.63
C VAL A 105 15.70 -8.01 11.25
N ASP A 106 16.57 -7.10 11.70
CA ASP A 106 17.87 -7.42 12.32
C ASP A 106 17.68 -8.24 13.61
N GLU A 107 16.64 -7.93 14.39
CA GLU A 107 16.27 -8.65 15.62
C GLU A 107 15.32 -9.82 15.37
N LYS A 108 15.07 -10.20 14.11
CA LYS A 108 14.19 -11.31 13.72
C LYS A 108 12.76 -11.18 14.25
N ALA A 109 12.27 -9.98 14.44
CA ALA A 109 10.86 -9.75 14.78
C ALA A 109 9.96 -9.88 13.54
N ILE A 110 10.49 -9.50 12.38
CA ILE A 110 9.89 -9.68 11.06
C ILE A 110 10.86 -10.53 10.22
N PRO A 111 10.38 -11.57 9.53
CA PRO A 111 11.22 -12.36 8.64
C PRO A 111 11.61 -11.58 7.37
N THR A 112 12.55 -12.07 6.61
CA THR A 112 12.92 -11.52 5.31
C THR A 112 11.84 -11.86 4.29
N LEU A 113 11.30 -10.85 3.60
CA LEU A 113 10.32 -11.06 2.55
C LEU A 113 10.99 -11.63 1.30
N LEU A 114 10.43 -12.71 0.77
CA LEU A 114 10.75 -13.22 -0.56
C LEU A 114 9.85 -12.54 -1.58
N TYR A 115 10.42 -11.87 -2.57
CA TYR A 115 9.63 -11.15 -3.58
C TYR A 115 10.18 -11.35 -4.98
N GLU A 116 9.28 -11.28 -5.93
CA GLU A 116 9.57 -11.17 -7.36
C GLU A 116 9.46 -9.70 -7.76
N GLU A 117 10.35 -9.26 -8.63
CA GLU A 117 10.27 -7.92 -9.22
C GLU A 117 9.33 -7.94 -10.42
N VAL A 118 8.33 -7.08 -10.40
CA VAL A 118 7.35 -6.90 -11.46
C VAL A 118 7.53 -5.54 -12.09
N GLU A 119 7.57 -5.51 -13.42
CA GLU A 119 7.63 -4.25 -14.17
C GLU A 119 6.40 -3.39 -13.88
N ALA A 120 6.64 -2.12 -13.64
CA ALA A 120 5.59 -1.13 -13.42
C ALA A 120 5.74 -0.01 -14.48
N PRO A 121 5.15 -0.18 -15.68
CA PRO A 121 5.39 0.72 -16.82
C PRO A 121 5.04 2.19 -16.56
N LYS A 122 4.18 2.46 -15.58
CA LYS A 122 3.83 3.83 -15.15
C LYS A 122 4.83 4.43 -14.16
N LEU A 123 5.84 3.66 -13.77
CA LEU A 123 6.84 4.05 -12.79
C LEU A 123 8.23 3.79 -13.38
N ASP A 124 9.21 4.57 -12.97
CA ASP A 124 10.61 4.38 -13.38
C ASP A 124 11.33 3.28 -12.56
N PHE A 125 10.58 2.41 -11.88
CA PHE A 125 11.11 1.37 -11.01
C PHE A 125 10.17 0.17 -10.93
N LYS A 126 10.69 -0.99 -10.51
CA LYS A 126 9.94 -2.22 -10.36
C LYS A 126 9.20 -2.29 -9.04
N ALA A 127 8.05 -2.96 -9.06
CA ALA A 127 7.27 -3.25 -7.87
C ALA A 127 7.62 -4.63 -7.29
N ARG A 128 7.55 -4.78 -5.97
CA ARG A 128 7.82 -6.05 -5.25
C ARG A 128 6.53 -6.84 -5.06
N LYS A 129 6.48 -8.06 -5.60
CA LYS A 129 5.38 -9.01 -5.42
C LYS A 129 5.80 -10.07 -4.41
N TYR A 130 5.29 -9.99 -3.20
CA TYR A 130 5.55 -10.91 -2.09
C TYR A 130 4.29 -11.58 -1.54
N CYS A 131 3.10 -11.24 -2.07
CA CYS A 131 1.85 -11.89 -1.72
C CYS A 131 1.39 -12.84 -2.82
N GLU A 132 0.73 -13.92 -2.42
CA GLU A 132 -0.08 -14.77 -3.30
C GLU A 132 -1.56 -14.43 -3.13
N GLY A 133 -2.35 -14.65 -4.17
CA GLY A 133 -3.77 -14.37 -4.12
C GLY A 133 -4.34 -13.93 -5.46
N GLU A 134 -5.51 -13.30 -5.40
CA GLU A 134 -6.19 -12.83 -6.60
C GLU A 134 -7.00 -11.56 -6.38
N VAL A 135 -7.30 -10.90 -7.48
CA VAL A 135 -8.23 -9.78 -7.54
C VAL A 135 -9.40 -10.20 -8.42
N VAL A 136 -10.61 -10.11 -7.87
CA VAL A 136 -11.85 -10.44 -8.54
C VAL A 136 -12.60 -9.15 -8.85
N VAL A 137 -13.04 -9.00 -10.10
CA VAL A 137 -13.91 -7.89 -10.51
C VAL A 137 -15.29 -8.45 -10.79
N HIS A 138 -16.32 -7.86 -10.16
CA HIS A 138 -17.73 -8.22 -10.30
C HIS A 138 -18.39 -7.37 -11.39
N PRO A 139 -18.58 -7.94 -12.61
CA PRO A 139 -19.09 -7.15 -13.75
C PRO A 139 -20.50 -6.60 -13.52
N GLU A 140 -21.30 -7.30 -12.72
CA GLU A 140 -22.67 -6.91 -12.39
C GLU A 140 -22.75 -5.66 -11.48
N LYS A 141 -21.70 -5.41 -10.70
CA LYS A 141 -21.59 -4.25 -9.81
C LYS A 141 -20.77 -3.13 -10.42
N CYS A 142 -19.89 -3.44 -11.38
CA CYS A 142 -19.02 -2.48 -12.01
C CYS A 142 -19.82 -1.52 -12.91
N VAL A 143 -19.58 -0.22 -12.74
CA VAL A 143 -20.20 0.82 -13.56
C VAL A 143 -19.61 0.75 -14.98
N GLY A 144 -20.49 0.55 -15.98
CA GLY A 144 -20.08 0.51 -17.38
C GLY A 144 -19.35 1.80 -17.81
N GLY A 145 -18.26 1.63 -18.55
CA GLY A 145 -17.43 2.75 -19.05
C GLY A 145 -16.43 3.31 -18.03
N CYS A 146 -16.42 2.86 -16.79
CA CYS A 146 -15.42 3.24 -15.80
C CYS A 146 -14.11 2.50 -16.06
N SER A 147 -12.99 3.23 -16.07
CA SER A 147 -11.63 2.69 -16.25
C SER A 147 -10.69 2.98 -15.09
N THR A 148 -11.20 3.48 -13.97
CA THR A 148 -10.40 3.96 -12.83
C THR A 148 -9.41 2.90 -12.33
N CYS A 149 -9.83 1.63 -12.17
CA CYS A 149 -8.95 0.57 -11.68
C CYS A 149 -7.77 0.28 -12.63
N ALA A 150 -7.97 0.33 -13.93
CA ALA A 150 -6.91 0.17 -14.93
C ALA A 150 -6.00 1.42 -14.97
N LEU A 151 -6.60 2.61 -14.85
CA LEU A 151 -5.87 3.87 -14.86
C LEU A 151 -4.88 3.98 -13.69
N VAL A 152 -5.31 3.60 -12.49
CA VAL A 152 -4.47 3.68 -11.28
C VAL A 152 -3.54 2.47 -11.08
N CYS A 153 -3.68 1.41 -11.86
CA CYS A 153 -2.84 0.23 -11.72
C CYS A 153 -1.40 0.52 -12.19
N PRO A 154 -0.40 0.47 -11.30
CA PRO A 154 0.96 0.84 -11.67
C PRO A 154 1.64 -0.20 -12.59
N THR A 155 1.26 -1.46 -12.44
CA THR A 155 1.81 -2.60 -13.20
C THR A 155 0.99 -2.94 -14.45
N GLU A 156 -0.04 -2.14 -14.75
CA GLU A 156 -0.94 -2.36 -15.90
C GLU A 156 -1.51 -3.80 -15.97
N SER A 157 -1.72 -4.40 -14.80
CA SER A 157 -2.28 -5.75 -14.69
C SER A 157 -3.78 -5.83 -14.99
N ILE A 158 -4.49 -4.69 -15.06
CA ILE A 158 -5.93 -4.64 -15.27
C ILE A 158 -6.24 -4.16 -16.69
N THR A 159 -6.93 -4.99 -17.45
CA THR A 159 -7.39 -4.66 -18.81
C THR A 159 -8.91 -4.60 -18.83
N ILE A 160 -9.44 -3.52 -19.37
CA ILE A 160 -10.87 -3.31 -19.58
C ILE A 160 -11.11 -3.35 -21.09
N PRO A 161 -11.64 -4.47 -21.63
CA PRO A 161 -11.93 -4.57 -23.03
C PRO A 161 -13.04 -3.58 -23.43
N LYS A 162 -12.90 -2.96 -24.59
CA LYS A 162 -13.95 -2.10 -25.16
C LYS A 162 -15.00 -2.99 -25.84
N ALA A 163 -16.28 -2.64 -25.69
CA ALA A 163 -17.33 -3.22 -26.52
C ALA A 163 -17.12 -2.85 -27.98
N GLU A 164 -17.28 -3.79 -28.91
CA GLU A 164 -17.15 -3.51 -30.34
C GLU A 164 -18.24 -2.57 -30.83
N LYS A 165 -19.43 -2.69 -30.27
CA LYS A 165 -20.58 -1.82 -30.58
C LYS A 165 -21.13 -1.19 -29.31
N GLY A 166 -21.55 0.06 -29.40
CA GLY A 166 -21.98 0.86 -28.23
C GLY A 166 -23.17 0.31 -27.42
N TRP A 167 -23.91 -0.65 -27.98
CA TRP A 167 -25.03 -1.35 -27.28
C TRP A 167 -24.67 -2.73 -26.75
N GLU A 168 -23.47 -3.21 -27.00
CA GLU A 168 -23.00 -4.48 -26.45
C GLU A 168 -22.50 -4.28 -25.04
N LYS A 169 -22.75 -5.29 -24.18
CA LYS A 169 -22.13 -5.30 -22.85
C LYS A 169 -20.62 -5.46 -23.04
N PRO A 170 -19.81 -4.59 -22.42
CA PRO A 170 -18.37 -4.74 -22.51
C PRO A 170 -17.95 -6.11 -21.98
N PRO A 171 -16.95 -6.74 -22.61
CA PRO A 171 -16.38 -7.99 -22.12
C PRO A 171 -15.90 -7.83 -20.66
N LYS A 172 -15.77 -8.96 -19.96
CA LYS A 172 -15.35 -8.99 -18.57
C LYS A 172 -13.97 -8.34 -18.39
N THR A 173 -13.83 -7.48 -17.40
CA THR A 173 -12.51 -6.95 -16.95
C THR A 173 -11.60 -8.11 -16.59
N MET A 174 -10.38 -8.09 -17.12
CA MET A 174 -9.37 -9.11 -16.89
C MET A 174 -8.26 -8.59 -15.99
N VAL A 175 -7.78 -9.45 -15.10
CA VAL A 175 -6.65 -9.16 -14.23
C VAL A 175 -5.54 -10.17 -14.53
N ASP A 176 -4.40 -9.68 -14.99
CA ASP A 176 -3.20 -10.47 -15.21
C ASP A 176 -2.55 -10.78 -13.86
N LYS A 177 -2.60 -12.03 -13.44
CA LYS A 177 -2.11 -12.48 -12.13
C LYS A 177 -0.58 -12.35 -12.02
N ASP A 178 0.15 -12.50 -13.11
CA ASP A 178 1.61 -12.44 -13.10
C ASP A 178 2.10 -11.01 -12.89
N LYS A 179 1.42 -10.04 -13.49
CA LYS A 179 1.70 -8.62 -13.31
C LYS A 179 1.12 -8.03 -12.02
N CYS A 180 0.10 -8.65 -11.45
CA CYS A 180 -0.56 -8.12 -10.27
C CYS A 180 0.28 -8.34 -9.00
N VAL A 181 0.70 -7.26 -8.35
CA VAL A 181 1.47 -7.31 -7.09
C VAL A 181 0.56 -7.33 -5.84
N LEU A 182 -0.76 -7.44 -6.02
CA LEU A 182 -1.75 -7.46 -4.94
C LEU A 182 -1.63 -6.25 -3.98
N CYS A 183 -1.32 -5.09 -4.52
CA CYS A 183 -1.11 -3.88 -3.74
C CYS A 183 -2.41 -3.28 -3.18
N GLY A 184 -3.54 -3.43 -3.88
CA GLY A 184 -4.85 -2.90 -3.47
C GLY A 184 -5.14 -1.47 -3.93
N THR A 185 -4.30 -0.87 -4.78
CA THR A 185 -4.56 0.48 -5.33
C THR A 185 -5.91 0.56 -6.05
N CYS A 186 -6.27 -0.48 -6.83
CA CYS A 186 -7.56 -0.58 -7.51
C CYS A 186 -8.74 -0.63 -6.54
N ILE A 187 -8.59 -1.31 -5.40
CA ILE A 187 -9.59 -1.36 -4.33
C ILE A 187 -9.81 0.03 -3.73
N ALA A 188 -8.69 0.70 -3.38
CA ALA A 188 -8.73 2.03 -2.76
C ALA A 188 -9.31 3.11 -3.69
N ALA A 189 -9.16 2.94 -4.99
CA ALA A 189 -9.60 3.90 -6.00
C ALA A 189 -11.03 3.66 -6.52
N CYS A 190 -11.55 2.43 -6.42
CA CYS A 190 -12.88 2.11 -6.93
C CYS A 190 -13.96 2.75 -6.06
N PRO A 191 -14.85 3.60 -6.62
CA PRO A 191 -15.91 4.24 -5.85
C PRO A 191 -17.12 3.32 -5.61
N THR A 192 -17.20 2.21 -6.35
CA THR A 192 -18.36 1.31 -6.30
C THR A 192 -18.15 0.24 -5.25
N GLU A 193 -19.12 0.08 -4.38
CA GLU A 193 -19.09 -0.91 -3.31
C GLU A 193 -19.11 -2.34 -3.89
N ASP A 194 -18.24 -3.20 -3.33
CA ASP A 194 -18.09 -4.61 -3.70
C ASP A 194 -17.85 -4.88 -5.20
N ALA A 195 -17.47 -3.88 -5.99
CA ALA A 195 -17.21 -4.10 -7.42
C ALA A 195 -15.85 -4.79 -7.67
N ILE A 196 -14.90 -4.61 -6.74
CA ILE A 196 -13.59 -5.26 -6.78
C ILE A 196 -13.31 -5.86 -5.40
N GLU A 197 -12.91 -7.12 -5.38
CA GLU A 197 -12.43 -7.81 -4.19
C GLU A 197 -10.99 -8.27 -4.40
N MET A 198 -10.20 -8.25 -3.34
CA MET A 198 -8.84 -8.78 -3.34
C MET A 198 -8.65 -9.74 -2.18
N HIS A 199 -8.17 -10.92 -2.51
CA HIS A 199 -7.86 -11.99 -1.56
C HIS A 199 -6.37 -12.27 -1.62
N ARG A 200 -5.64 -11.94 -0.55
CA ARG A 200 -4.26 -12.38 -0.34
C ARG A 200 -4.32 -13.66 0.48
N THR A 201 -3.82 -14.75 -0.08
CA THR A 201 -3.86 -16.08 0.56
C THR A 201 -2.62 -16.39 1.35
N ALA A 202 -1.47 -15.85 0.94
CA ALA A 202 -0.20 -16.04 1.61
C ALA A 202 0.74 -14.85 1.41
N VAL A 203 1.72 -14.75 2.30
CA VAL A 203 2.88 -13.85 2.20
C VAL A 203 4.12 -14.70 2.06
N LYS A 204 4.98 -14.43 1.07
CA LYS A 204 6.23 -15.15 0.84
C LYS A 204 7.33 -14.58 1.75
N TYR A 205 7.91 -15.40 2.59
CA TYR A 205 9.00 -15.01 3.48
C TYR A 205 9.90 -16.18 3.84
N GLU A 206 11.08 -15.87 4.36
CA GLU A 206 12.02 -16.84 4.91
C GLU A 206 12.64 -16.33 6.22
N GLY A 207 13.16 -17.25 7.03
CA GLY A 207 13.83 -16.94 8.29
C GLY A 207 12.91 -16.98 9.49
N GLU A 208 13.47 -16.54 10.63
CA GLU A 208 12.80 -16.55 11.93
C GLU A 208 11.98 -15.27 12.12
N PHE A 209 10.96 -15.37 12.98
CA PHE A 209 10.13 -14.24 13.38
C PHE A 209 9.66 -14.39 14.84
N THR A 210 9.17 -13.30 15.42
CA THR A 210 8.64 -13.29 16.78
C THR A 210 7.13 -13.34 16.79
N GLU A 211 6.57 -14.23 17.59
CA GLU A 211 5.14 -14.26 17.90
C GLU A 211 4.80 -13.28 19.04
N PRO A 212 3.62 -12.64 19.02
CA PRO A 212 2.56 -12.73 17.98
C PRO A 212 2.71 -11.68 16.87
N PHE A 213 3.83 -10.99 16.80
CA PHE A 213 3.97 -9.78 15.97
C PHE A 213 3.79 -10.06 14.46
N TRP A 214 4.61 -10.97 13.90
CA TRP A 214 4.52 -11.30 12.49
C TRP A 214 3.21 -11.99 12.09
N PRO A 215 2.71 -13.00 12.80
CA PRO A 215 1.42 -13.60 12.52
C PRO A 215 0.26 -12.61 12.48
N ASN A 216 0.25 -11.61 13.36
CA ASN A 216 -0.77 -10.56 13.35
C ASN A 216 -0.69 -9.68 12.09
N ILE A 217 0.52 -9.37 11.60
CA ILE A 217 0.69 -8.64 10.34
C ILE A 217 0.15 -9.47 9.17
N VAL A 218 0.50 -10.75 9.10
CA VAL A 218 0.00 -11.68 8.06
C VAL A 218 -1.51 -11.78 8.11
N LYS A 219 -2.10 -11.97 9.30
CA LYS A 219 -3.55 -12.02 9.51
C LYS A 219 -4.25 -10.75 9.00
N LYS A 220 -3.71 -9.57 9.29
CA LYS A 220 -4.26 -8.29 8.77
C LYS A 220 -4.15 -8.19 7.25
N LEU A 221 -3.04 -8.62 6.67
CA LEU A 221 -2.81 -8.56 5.22
C LEU A 221 -3.69 -9.52 4.43
N THR A 222 -3.95 -10.72 4.97
CA THR A 222 -4.73 -11.77 4.31
C THR A 222 -6.25 -11.62 4.47
N LYS A 223 -6.70 -10.63 5.25
CA LYS A 223 -8.14 -10.29 5.26
C LYS A 223 -8.58 -9.85 3.87
N PRO A 224 -9.73 -10.34 3.39
CA PRO A 224 -10.30 -9.89 2.13
C PRO A 224 -10.55 -8.38 2.14
N LEU A 225 -10.21 -7.71 1.05
CA LEU A 225 -10.47 -6.29 0.88
C LEU A 225 -11.49 -6.07 -0.23
N LYS A 226 -12.46 -5.19 0.03
CA LYS A 226 -13.55 -4.85 -0.89
C LYS A 226 -13.53 -3.36 -1.23
N SER A 227 -13.89 -3.03 -2.46
CA SER A 227 -14.02 -1.64 -2.89
C SER A 227 -15.22 -0.93 -2.27
N GLY A 228 -15.16 0.39 -2.21
CA GLY A 228 -16.25 1.23 -1.67
C GLY A 228 -16.31 1.31 -0.14
N ILE A 229 -15.71 0.37 0.59
CA ILE A 229 -15.66 0.35 2.05
C ILE A 229 -14.29 0.87 2.51
N SER A 230 -14.26 1.65 3.58
CA SER A 230 -12.99 2.10 4.16
C SER A 230 -12.15 0.89 4.59
N ILE A 231 -10.91 0.80 4.08
CA ILE A 231 -9.98 -0.29 4.40
C ILE A 231 -9.79 -0.43 5.91
N LYS A 232 -9.71 0.67 6.64
CA LYS A 232 -9.59 0.65 8.10
C LYS A 232 -10.78 -0.04 8.75
N LYS A 233 -12.00 0.27 8.32
CA LYS A 233 -13.24 -0.34 8.81
C LYS A 233 -13.29 -1.85 8.49
N GLN A 234 -12.77 -2.27 7.34
CA GLN A 234 -12.72 -3.70 6.98
C GLN A 234 -11.78 -4.51 7.88
N VAL A 235 -10.68 -3.88 8.31
CA VAL A 235 -9.71 -4.54 9.20
C VAL A 235 -10.23 -4.65 10.64
N GLU A 236 -11.07 -3.70 11.09
CA GLU A 236 -11.63 -3.64 12.44
C GLU A 236 -12.87 -4.54 12.63
N LEU A 237 -13.74 -4.72 11.62
CA LEU A 237 -15.04 -5.40 11.71
C LEU A 237 -15.01 -6.90 12.08
N GLU A 238 -13.85 -7.52 12.23
CA GLU A 238 -13.73 -8.95 12.55
C GLU A 238 -13.02 -9.21 13.88
N GLU A 239 -12.84 -8.17 14.72
CA GLU A 239 -12.28 -8.31 16.08
C GLU A 239 -13.37 -8.51 17.16
N GLU A 240 -14.66 -8.51 16.76
CA GLU A 240 -15.81 -8.90 17.59
C GLU A 240 -16.14 -10.37 17.32
#